data_a92f232b5d8f4785ed478f7928a84442
#
_entry.id   a92f232b5d8f4785ed478f7928a84442
#
_cell.length_a   1.000
_cell.length_b   1.000
_cell.length_c   1.000
_cell.angle_alpha   90.00
_cell.angle_beta   90.00
_cell.angle_gamma   90.00
#
_symmetry.space_group_name_H-M   'P 1'
#
loop_
_entity.id
_entity.type
_entity.pdbx_description
1 polymer ?
#
loop_
_entity_poly.entity_id
_entity_poly.type
_entity_poly.pdbx_seq_one_letter_code
_entity_poly.pdbx_strand_id
1 'polypeptide(L)'
;TGPYVLDHWDKGQQAIFKINDKYYGDKPYFTQLTLLFPEEATWLELAKSGDVDVVPVATSALNQSVDGYQFVEKSAGRAQGVSFPYQNDTGDSWNGTWKIGNNVTADKAIRQALNVGVNRQTMCDEIFSGHATPEYTSVDTRDYANPDAKVKDGDVDQAKAILKEGGWEDTDGDGIVEKDGVKASFDLYYPPDYLDRQSLATVFAEQAK
;
A
#
# COMPACT_ATOMS: atom_id res chain seq x y z
N THR A 1 -8.39 10.63 28.15
CA THR A 1 -9.21 9.46 28.46
C THR A 1 -8.43 8.14 28.45
N GLY A 2 -7.21 8.11 27.90
CA GLY A 2 -6.37 6.91 27.83
C GLY A 2 -5.49 6.72 29.07
N PRO A 3 -4.72 5.60 29.13
CA PRO A 3 -3.81 5.29 30.25
C PRO A 3 -2.63 6.24 30.36
N TYR A 4 -2.33 6.99 29.30
CA TYR A 4 -1.26 7.97 29.27
C TYR A 4 -1.78 9.35 28.86
N VAL A 5 -1.06 10.40 29.26
CA VAL A 5 -1.25 11.80 28.85
C VAL A 5 0.04 12.33 28.26
N LEU A 6 -0.07 13.22 27.28
CA LEU A 6 1.08 13.90 26.69
C LEU A 6 1.74 14.78 27.77
N ASP A 7 3.03 14.61 27.97
CA ASP A 7 3.85 15.41 28.88
C ASP A 7 4.64 16.45 28.09
N HIS A 8 5.33 16.01 27.04
CA HIS A 8 6.20 16.87 26.25
C HIS A 8 6.18 16.47 24.77
N TRP A 9 6.30 17.44 23.86
CA TRP A 9 6.36 17.22 22.42
C TRP A 9 7.43 18.10 21.78
N ASP A 10 8.50 17.46 21.32
CA ASP A 10 9.51 18.06 20.45
C ASP A 10 9.10 17.82 19.00
N LYS A 11 8.57 18.85 18.34
CA LYS A 11 8.01 18.71 17.02
C LYS A 11 9.02 18.15 16.01
N GLY A 12 8.66 17.05 15.35
CA GLY A 12 9.48 16.36 14.36
C GLY A 12 10.57 15.45 14.97
N GLN A 13 10.71 15.35 16.29
CA GLN A 13 11.71 14.52 16.95
C GLN A 13 11.08 13.44 17.82
N GLN A 14 10.29 13.83 18.84
CA GLN A 14 9.71 12.89 19.80
C GLN A 14 8.46 13.43 20.48
N ALA A 15 7.69 12.53 21.07
CA ALA A 15 6.64 12.85 22.01
C ALA A 15 6.77 11.97 23.25
N ILE A 16 6.71 12.57 24.44
CA ILE A 16 6.83 11.90 25.74
C ILE A 16 5.46 11.88 26.41
N PHE A 17 5.06 10.71 26.87
CA PHE A 17 3.81 10.48 27.57
C PHE A 17 4.09 9.94 28.97
N LYS A 18 3.30 10.39 29.96
CA LYS A 18 3.29 9.90 31.35
C LYS A 18 1.98 9.22 31.69
N ILE A 19 1.98 8.41 32.74
CA ILE A 19 0.77 7.81 33.29
C ILE A 19 -0.30 8.88 33.53
N ASN A 20 -1.52 8.54 33.16
CA ASN A 20 -2.72 9.29 33.49
C ASN A 20 -3.29 8.80 34.82
N ASP A 21 -3.05 9.53 35.92
CA ASP A 21 -3.56 9.17 37.23
C ASP A 21 -5.09 9.15 37.33
N LYS A 22 -5.79 9.76 36.35
CA LYS A 22 -7.26 9.79 36.24
C LYS A 22 -7.81 8.71 35.30
N TYR A 23 -6.96 7.77 34.84
CA TYR A 23 -7.42 6.69 33.99
C TYR A 23 -8.32 5.74 34.78
N TYR A 24 -9.48 5.38 34.18
CA TYR A 24 -10.52 4.55 34.82
C TYR A 24 -10.23 3.05 34.77
N GLY A 25 -9.28 2.60 33.94
CA GLY A 25 -8.87 1.21 33.81
C GLY A 25 -7.63 0.89 34.65
N ASP A 26 -7.06 -0.30 34.42
CA ASP A 26 -5.87 -0.75 35.11
C ASP A 26 -4.67 0.15 34.81
N LYS A 27 -3.83 0.36 35.80
CA LYS A 27 -2.60 1.15 35.61
C LYS A 27 -1.66 0.42 34.64
N PRO A 28 -1.12 1.14 33.64
CA PRO A 28 -0.16 0.54 32.71
C PRO A 28 1.14 0.17 33.43
N TYR A 29 1.83 -0.84 32.90
CA TYR A 29 3.10 -1.33 33.45
C TYR A 29 4.21 -0.27 33.33
N PHE A 30 4.31 0.38 32.16
CA PHE A 30 5.31 1.42 31.91
C PHE A 30 4.82 2.76 32.43
N THR A 31 5.69 3.47 33.17
CA THR A 31 5.36 4.79 33.74
C THR A 31 5.51 5.93 32.74
N GLN A 32 6.30 5.71 31.69
CA GLN A 32 6.55 6.67 30.62
C GLN A 32 6.65 5.95 29.29
N LEU A 33 6.17 6.57 28.23
CA LEU A 33 6.39 6.17 26.83
C LEU A 33 7.04 7.34 26.08
N THR A 34 8.10 7.04 25.33
CA THR A 34 8.73 7.99 24.43
C THR A 34 8.51 7.50 22.99
N LEU A 35 7.82 8.27 22.17
CA LEU A 35 7.65 8.02 20.75
C LEU A 35 8.66 8.85 19.99
N LEU A 36 9.56 8.19 19.26
CA LEU A 36 10.51 8.83 18.36
C LEU A 36 9.90 8.92 16.95
N PHE A 37 10.29 9.92 16.16
CA PHE A 37 9.84 10.14 14.78
C PHE A 37 11.02 10.10 13.80
N PRO A 38 11.78 9.01 13.74
CA PRO A 38 12.90 8.86 12.81
C PRO A 38 12.39 8.52 11.40
N GLU A 39 13.25 8.76 10.41
CA GLU A 39 13.05 8.29 9.04
C GLU A 39 13.06 6.76 8.97
N GLU A 40 12.21 6.16 8.11
CA GLU A 40 12.07 4.70 7.97
C GLU A 40 13.41 4.00 7.71
N ALA A 41 14.28 4.60 6.92
CA ALA A 41 15.60 4.06 6.61
C ALA A 41 16.51 3.87 7.84
N THR A 42 16.22 4.51 8.97
CA THR A 42 17.03 4.43 10.19
C THR A 42 16.47 3.44 11.23
N TRP A 43 15.29 2.88 11.04
CA TRP A 43 14.63 2.02 12.03
C TRP A 43 15.47 0.81 12.43
N LEU A 44 16.07 0.14 11.44
CA LEU A 44 16.90 -1.04 11.71
C LEU A 44 18.15 -0.69 12.53
N GLU A 45 18.79 0.44 12.26
CA GLU A 45 19.98 0.88 13.00
C GLU A 45 19.64 1.31 14.42
N LEU A 46 18.48 1.93 14.65
CA LEU A 46 17.97 2.21 15.99
C LEU A 46 17.73 0.92 16.80
N ALA A 47 17.23 -0.13 16.19
CA ALA A 47 17.11 -1.43 16.83
C ALA A 47 18.50 -2.01 17.17
N LYS A 48 19.44 -1.99 16.21
CA LYS A 48 20.81 -2.51 16.42
C LYS A 48 21.60 -1.77 17.49
N SER A 49 21.40 -0.46 17.65
CA SER A 49 22.04 0.34 18.70
C SER A 49 21.45 0.08 20.09
N GLY A 50 20.24 -0.49 20.16
CA GLY A 50 19.53 -0.70 21.42
C GLY A 50 18.90 0.58 22.01
N ASP A 51 18.76 1.62 21.18
CA ASP A 51 18.20 2.91 21.63
C ASP A 51 16.66 2.91 21.72
N VAL A 52 16.02 1.84 21.26
CA VAL A 52 14.57 1.69 21.25
C VAL A 52 14.14 0.32 21.75
N ASP A 53 13.01 0.22 22.43
CA ASP A 53 12.45 -1.06 22.92
C ASP A 53 11.53 -1.71 21.87
N VAL A 54 10.89 -0.92 21.01
CA VAL A 54 9.97 -1.36 19.97
C VAL A 54 10.21 -0.50 18.73
N VAL A 55 10.34 -1.14 17.58
CA VAL A 55 10.52 -0.46 16.30
C VAL A 55 9.68 -1.14 15.22
N PRO A 56 9.06 -0.39 14.31
CA PRO A 56 8.48 -0.97 13.11
C PRO A 56 9.55 -1.62 12.25
N VAL A 57 9.18 -2.63 11.47
CA VAL A 57 10.10 -3.28 10.53
C VAL A 57 9.82 -2.74 9.13
N ALA A 58 10.80 -2.09 8.52
CA ALA A 58 10.72 -1.69 7.12
C ALA A 58 10.70 -2.90 6.20
N THR A 59 10.07 -2.79 5.03
CA THR A 59 9.99 -3.91 4.05
C THR A 59 11.37 -4.44 3.66
N SER A 60 12.36 -3.57 3.56
CA SER A 60 13.77 -3.93 3.28
C SER A 60 14.46 -4.73 4.39
N ALA A 61 13.87 -4.80 5.58
CA ALA A 61 14.44 -5.46 6.76
C ALA A 61 13.64 -6.67 7.24
N LEU A 62 12.58 -7.09 6.54
CA LEU A 62 11.69 -8.19 6.95
C LEU A 62 12.41 -9.52 7.19
N ASN A 63 13.49 -9.79 6.47
CA ASN A 63 14.29 -11.00 6.62
C ASN A 63 15.53 -10.82 7.51
N GLN A 64 15.62 -9.71 8.26
CA GLN A 64 16.74 -9.43 9.14
C GLN A 64 16.36 -9.67 10.60
N SER A 65 17.28 -10.25 11.36
CA SER A 65 17.16 -10.38 12.81
C SER A 65 18.08 -9.38 13.51
N VAL A 66 17.66 -8.93 14.68
CA VAL A 66 18.47 -8.06 15.54
C VAL A 66 18.58 -8.73 16.91
N ASP A 67 19.80 -8.89 17.42
CA ASP A 67 20.05 -9.52 18.72
C ASP A 67 19.30 -8.78 19.82
N GLY A 68 18.64 -9.53 20.69
CA GLY A 68 17.83 -8.98 21.78
C GLY A 68 16.42 -8.57 21.40
N TYR A 69 16.05 -8.61 20.13
CA TYR A 69 14.69 -8.30 19.65
C TYR A 69 13.95 -9.55 19.15
N GLN A 70 12.66 -9.54 19.37
CA GLN A 70 11.74 -10.54 18.79
C GLN A 70 10.93 -9.90 17.67
N PHE A 71 10.91 -10.54 16.51
CA PHE A 71 9.99 -10.17 15.43
C PHE A 71 8.55 -10.59 15.81
N VAL A 72 7.62 -9.64 15.77
CA VAL A 72 6.22 -9.88 16.07
C VAL A 72 5.37 -9.43 14.88
N GLU A 73 4.76 -10.38 14.21
CA GLU A 73 3.84 -10.12 13.10
C GLU A 73 2.41 -10.04 13.61
N LYS A 74 1.69 -9.01 13.20
CA LYS A 74 0.26 -8.85 13.44
C LYS A 74 -0.43 -8.30 12.20
N SER A 75 -1.56 -8.89 11.83
CA SER A 75 -2.41 -8.33 10.79
C SER A 75 -2.87 -6.92 11.20
N ALA A 76 -2.56 -5.95 10.37
CA ALA A 76 -3.00 -4.56 10.58
C ALA A 76 -4.46 -4.35 10.15
N GLY A 77 -5.06 -5.31 9.43
CA GLY A 77 -6.38 -5.13 8.81
C GLY A 77 -6.43 -3.93 7.85
N ARG A 78 -5.32 -3.67 7.17
CA ARG A 78 -5.13 -2.54 6.28
C ARG A 78 -4.66 -3.05 4.92
N ALA A 79 -5.50 -2.81 3.90
CA ALA A 79 -5.15 -3.08 2.52
C ALA A 79 -4.27 -1.97 1.93
N GLN A 80 -3.32 -2.35 1.08
CA GLN A 80 -2.62 -1.46 0.17
C GLN A 80 -2.96 -1.86 -1.26
N GLY A 81 -3.14 -0.89 -2.14
CA GLY A 81 -3.52 -1.17 -3.52
C GLY A 81 -3.50 0.05 -4.41
N VAL A 82 -3.81 -0.18 -5.68
CA VAL A 82 -3.91 0.87 -6.70
C VAL A 82 -5.36 1.27 -6.86
N SER A 83 -5.64 2.58 -6.78
CA SER A 83 -6.95 3.15 -7.04
C SER A 83 -6.96 3.82 -8.42
N PHE A 84 -8.00 3.57 -9.19
CA PHE A 84 -8.17 4.13 -10.53
C PHE A 84 -9.31 5.14 -10.56
N PRO A 85 -9.12 6.33 -11.20
CA PRO A 85 -10.24 7.16 -11.60
C PRO A 85 -11.20 6.35 -12.50
N TYR A 86 -12.48 6.40 -12.20
CA TYR A 86 -13.53 5.72 -12.96
C TYR A 86 -14.32 6.65 -13.90
N GLN A 87 -13.90 7.91 -13.99
CA GLN A 87 -14.47 8.94 -14.86
C GLN A 87 -13.42 9.45 -15.85
N ASN A 88 -13.87 9.93 -16.99
CA ASN A 88 -12.99 10.54 -17.98
C ASN A 88 -12.31 11.79 -17.42
N ASP A 89 -11.18 12.16 -18.02
CA ASP A 89 -10.50 13.42 -17.73
C ASP A 89 -11.46 14.59 -18.01
N THR A 90 -11.72 15.39 -17.01
CA THR A 90 -12.63 16.56 -17.09
C THR A 90 -11.93 17.81 -17.60
N GLY A 91 -10.60 17.78 -17.74
CA GLY A 91 -9.77 18.94 -17.98
C GLY A 91 -9.51 19.78 -16.72
N ASP A 92 -10.16 19.44 -15.60
CA ASP A 92 -9.96 20.10 -14.30
C ASP A 92 -8.81 19.46 -13.52
N SER A 93 -8.37 20.15 -12.49
CA SER A 93 -7.35 19.65 -11.56
C SER A 93 -7.71 19.94 -10.11
N TRP A 94 -7.40 18.98 -9.23
CA TRP A 94 -7.42 19.23 -7.80
C TRP A 94 -6.14 19.95 -7.39
N ASN A 95 -6.27 21.07 -6.71
CA ASN A 95 -5.16 21.96 -6.31
C ASN A 95 -4.25 22.43 -7.47
N GLY A 96 -4.75 22.48 -8.71
CA GLY A 96 -3.94 22.88 -9.86
C GLY A 96 -2.83 21.88 -10.27
N THR A 97 -2.77 20.72 -9.63
CA THR A 97 -1.69 19.74 -9.84
C THR A 97 -2.20 18.39 -10.33
N TRP A 98 -3.24 17.84 -9.66
CA TRP A 98 -3.73 16.51 -9.94
C TRP A 98 -4.92 16.54 -10.88
N LYS A 99 -4.81 15.92 -12.04
CA LYS A 99 -5.92 15.79 -12.98
C LYS A 99 -7.09 15.04 -12.35
N ILE A 100 -8.30 15.50 -12.66
CA ILE A 100 -9.54 14.84 -12.25
C ILE A 100 -10.01 13.94 -13.39
N GLY A 101 -9.99 12.64 -13.15
CA GLY A 101 -10.34 11.64 -14.14
C GLY A 101 -9.15 11.19 -15.00
N ASN A 102 -9.37 10.15 -15.82
CA ASN A 102 -8.40 9.60 -16.74
C ASN A 102 -9.12 8.82 -17.84
N ASN A 103 -8.86 9.15 -19.10
CA ASN A 103 -9.58 8.56 -20.25
C ASN A 103 -9.30 7.07 -20.47
N VAL A 104 -8.17 6.56 -19.97
CA VAL A 104 -7.82 5.13 -20.05
C VAL A 104 -8.50 4.37 -18.90
N THR A 105 -8.25 4.78 -17.67
CA THR A 105 -8.77 4.07 -16.48
C THR A 105 -10.25 4.29 -16.24
N ALA A 106 -10.90 5.25 -16.90
CA ALA A 106 -12.35 5.40 -16.94
C ALA A 106 -13.03 4.24 -17.66
N ASP A 107 -12.34 3.60 -18.61
CA ASP A 107 -12.88 2.40 -19.27
C ASP A 107 -12.88 1.21 -18.30
N LYS A 108 -14.03 0.56 -18.21
CA LYS A 108 -14.21 -0.58 -17.29
C LYS A 108 -13.35 -1.78 -17.70
N ALA A 109 -13.16 -2.01 -19.01
CA ALA A 109 -12.37 -3.13 -19.51
C ALA A 109 -10.91 -3.02 -19.05
N ILE A 110 -10.30 -1.84 -19.07
CA ILE A 110 -8.96 -1.60 -18.54
C ILE A 110 -8.88 -2.00 -17.05
N ARG A 111 -9.79 -1.50 -16.23
CA ARG A 111 -9.78 -1.82 -14.78
C ARG A 111 -10.00 -3.31 -14.51
N GLN A 112 -10.88 -3.97 -15.28
CA GLN A 112 -11.14 -5.40 -15.14
C GLN A 112 -9.94 -6.24 -15.61
N ALA A 113 -9.31 -5.87 -16.73
CA ALA A 113 -8.13 -6.55 -17.22
C ALA A 113 -6.96 -6.45 -16.23
N LEU A 114 -6.70 -5.25 -15.70
CA LEU A 114 -5.69 -5.06 -14.66
C LEU A 114 -6.01 -5.86 -13.38
N ASN A 115 -7.29 -5.93 -13.00
CA ASN A 115 -7.70 -6.66 -11.79
C ASN A 115 -7.42 -8.17 -11.89
N VAL A 116 -7.58 -8.80 -13.06
CA VAL A 116 -7.34 -10.23 -13.24
C VAL A 116 -5.93 -10.55 -13.74
N GLY A 117 -5.30 -9.61 -14.46
CA GLY A 117 -3.98 -9.78 -15.06
C GLY A 117 -2.83 -9.66 -14.05
N VAL A 118 -2.97 -8.84 -13.02
CA VAL A 118 -1.93 -8.71 -11.99
C VAL A 118 -1.89 -9.91 -11.08
N ASN A 119 -0.69 -10.30 -10.66
CA ASN A 119 -0.46 -11.37 -9.69
C ASN A 119 -0.13 -10.77 -8.32
N ARG A 120 -1.13 -10.73 -7.44
CA ARG A 120 -1.00 -10.17 -6.09
C ARG A 120 -0.10 -11.01 -5.20
N GLN A 121 -0.09 -12.34 -5.40
CA GLN A 121 0.80 -13.22 -4.64
C GLN A 121 2.26 -12.89 -4.92
N THR A 122 2.63 -12.71 -6.19
CA THR A 122 3.99 -12.29 -6.56
C THR A 122 4.37 -10.96 -5.89
N MET A 123 3.45 -9.98 -5.84
CA MET A 123 3.70 -8.73 -5.12
C MET A 123 3.93 -8.94 -3.62
N CYS A 124 3.15 -9.83 -2.98
CA CYS A 124 3.34 -10.18 -1.57
C CYS A 124 4.70 -10.83 -1.32
N ASP A 125 5.11 -11.73 -2.20
CA ASP A 125 6.36 -12.48 -2.05
C ASP A 125 7.59 -11.60 -2.31
N GLU A 126 7.58 -10.82 -3.39
CA GLU A 126 8.73 -10.02 -3.81
C GLU A 126 8.93 -8.76 -2.94
N ILE A 127 7.84 -8.08 -2.57
CA ILE A 127 7.93 -6.82 -1.84
C ILE A 127 7.95 -7.04 -0.33
N PHE A 128 7.12 -7.97 0.15
CA PHE A 128 6.93 -8.19 1.58
C PHE A 128 7.52 -9.52 2.07
N SER A 129 8.33 -10.19 1.26
CA SER A 129 8.97 -11.47 1.62
C SER A 129 7.99 -12.53 2.15
N GLY A 130 6.75 -12.53 1.65
CA GLY A 130 5.69 -13.42 2.10
C GLY A 130 4.96 -13.00 3.39
N HIS A 131 5.30 -11.86 3.99
CA HIS A 131 4.64 -11.33 5.20
C HIS A 131 3.34 -10.56 4.91
N ALA A 132 2.90 -10.51 3.66
CA ALA A 132 1.61 -9.96 3.26
C ALA A 132 0.75 -11.04 2.62
N THR A 133 -0.55 -10.81 2.58
CA THR A 133 -1.52 -11.69 1.92
C THR A 133 -2.24 -10.95 0.80
N PRO A 134 -2.51 -11.60 -0.35
CA PRO A 134 -3.31 -11.00 -1.40
C PRO A 134 -4.69 -10.59 -0.90
N GLU A 135 -5.11 -9.37 -1.22
CA GLU A 135 -6.45 -8.87 -0.95
C GLU A 135 -7.14 -8.43 -2.25
N TYR A 136 -8.43 -8.64 -2.33
CA TYR A 136 -9.27 -8.36 -3.50
C TYR A 136 -10.24 -7.21 -3.24
N THR A 137 -10.43 -6.89 -1.96
CA THR A 137 -11.17 -5.73 -1.50
C THR A 137 -10.40 -5.06 -0.35
N SER A 138 -10.79 -3.84 0.01
CA SER A 138 -10.19 -3.13 1.15
C SER A 138 -10.58 -3.70 2.52
N VAL A 139 -11.35 -4.78 2.57
CA VAL A 139 -11.93 -5.34 3.79
C VAL A 139 -11.84 -6.86 3.89
N ASP A 140 -10.98 -7.50 3.11
CA ASP A 140 -10.88 -8.98 3.03
C ASP A 140 -10.55 -9.64 4.38
N THR A 141 -9.88 -8.92 5.27
CA THR A 141 -9.54 -9.39 6.62
C THR A 141 -10.67 -9.18 7.63
N ARG A 142 -11.85 -8.77 7.20
CA ARG A 142 -13.01 -8.51 8.07
C ARG A 142 -14.06 -9.60 7.96
N ASP A 143 -14.81 -9.81 9.03
CA ASP A 143 -15.88 -10.82 9.11
C ASP A 143 -17.01 -10.61 8.09
N TYR A 144 -17.14 -9.38 7.59
CA TYR A 144 -18.13 -8.98 6.58
C TYR A 144 -17.54 -8.87 5.17
N ALA A 145 -16.33 -9.39 4.93
CA ALA A 145 -15.74 -9.45 3.59
C ALA A 145 -16.61 -10.27 2.62
N ASN A 146 -16.65 -9.83 1.37
CA ASN A 146 -17.35 -10.58 0.33
C ASN A 146 -16.43 -11.67 -0.26
N PRO A 147 -16.67 -12.98 0.00
CA PRO A 147 -15.83 -14.05 -0.52
C PRO A 147 -15.88 -14.17 -2.04
N ASP A 148 -16.96 -13.68 -2.68
CA ASP A 148 -17.13 -13.72 -4.14
C ASP A 148 -16.36 -12.61 -4.88
N ALA A 149 -15.71 -11.71 -4.14
CA ALA A 149 -14.88 -10.67 -4.73
C ALA A 149 -13.52 -11.19 -5.25
N LYS A 150 -13.13 -12.40 -4.86
CA LYS A 150 -11.88 -13.03 -5.32
C LYS A 150 -11.92 -13.29 -6.82
N VAL A 151 -10.85 -12.89 -7.50
CA VAL A 151 -10.60 -13.21 -8.90
C VAL A 151 -9.40 -14.14 -9.01
N LYS A 152 -9.24 -14.80 -10.14
CA LYS A 152 -8.02 -15.54 -10.44
C LYS A 152 -6.90 -14.53 -10.73
N ASP A 153 -5.86 -14.57 -9.93
CA ASP A 153 -4.70 -13.70 -10.08
C ASP A 153 -3.79 -14.14 -11.23
N GLY A 154 -3.20 -13.16 -11.92
CA GLY A 154 -2.22 -13.41 -12.97
C GLY A 154 -2.79 -14.09 -14.21
N ASP A 155 -4.08 -13.96 -14.46
CA ASP A 155 -4.74 -14.51 -15.65
C ASP A 155 -4.60 -13.56 -16.84
N VAL A 156 -3.39 -13.56 -17.44
CA VAL A 156 -3.04 -12.70 -18.58
C VAL A 156 -3.93 -12.99 -19.79
N ASP A 157 -4.28 -14.26 -20.03
CA ASP A 157 -5.15 -14.63 -21.18
C ASP A 157 -6.56 -14.05 -20.99
N GLN A 158 -7.11 -14.13 -19.79
CA GLN A 158 -8.38 -13.50 -19.47
C GLN A 158 -8.30 -11.97 -19.55
N ALA A 159 -7.20 -11.37 -19.08
CA ALA A 159 -7.00 -9.91 -19.19
C ALA A 159 -7.00 -9.46 -20.65
N LYS A 160 -6.27 -10.15 -21.54
CA LYS A 160 -6.27 -9.89 -22.98
C LYS A 160 -7.63 -10.07 -23.62
N ALA A 161 -8.38 -11.11 -23.21
CA ALA A 161 -9.74 -11.33 -23.71
C ALA A 161 -10.68 -10.18 -23.31
N ILE A 162 -10.60 -9.69 -22.05
CA ILE A 162 -11.38 -8.55 -21.56
C ILE A 162 -11.04 -7.27 -22.34
N LEU A 163 -9.75 -7.01 -22.57
CA LEU A 163 -9.31 -5.86 -23.38
C LEU A 163 -9.89 -5.91 -24.80
N LYS A 164 -9.75 -7.05 -25.45
CA LYS A 164 -10.26 -7.24 -26.82
C LYS A 164 -11.78 -7.10 -26.90
N GLU A 165 -12.53 -7.70 -25.96
CA GLU A 165 -13.97 -7.54 -25.87
C GLU A 165 -14.38 -6.07 -25.62
N GLY A 166 -13.56 -5.36 -24.86
CA GLY A 166 -13.70 -3.92 -24.59
C GLY A 166 -13.31 -3.01 -25.77
N GLY A 167 -12.81 -3.59 -26.89
CA GLY A 167 -12.37 -2.84 -28.05
C GLY A 167 -10.97 -2.24 -27.95
N TRP A 168 -10.14 -2.75 -27.03
CA TRP A 168 -8.74 -2.39 -26.87
C TRP A 168 -7.87 -3.37 -27.64
N GLU A 169 -7.16 -2.92 -28.66
CA GLU A 169 -6.28 -3.75 -29.49
C GLU A 169 -5.00 -2.97 -29.82
N ASP A 170 -3.86 -3.67 -29.88
CA ASP A 170 -2.61 -3.12 -30.39
C ASP A 170 -2.66 -3.13 -31.91
N THR A 171 -2.96 -1.99 -32.52
CA THR A 171 -3.17 -1.87 -33.97
C THR A 171 -1.93 -1.41 -34.72
N ASP A 172 -0.94 -0.81 -34.02
CA ASP A 172 0.31 -0.34 -34.64
C ASP A 172 1.53 -1.24 -34.29
N GLY A 173 1.36 -2.23 -33.41
CA GLY A 173 2.36 -3.24 -33.08
C GLY A 173 3.43 -2.75 -32.12
N ASP A 174 3.16 -1.69 -31.36
CA ASP A 174 4.11 -1.14 -30.39
C ASP A 174 4.02 -1.80 -28.99
N GLY A 175 3.08 -2.73 -28.80
CA GLY A 175 2.85 -3.46 -27.55
C GLY A 175 1.89 -2.76 -26.60
N ILE A 176 1.35 -1.59 -26.96
CA ILE A 176 0.37 -0.86 -26.16
C ILE A 176 -0.98 -0.92 -26.87
N VAL A 177 -1.98 -1.44 -26.20
CA VAL A 177 -3.34 -1.47 -26.77
C VAL A 177 -3.94 -0.07 -26.84
N GLU A 178 -4.71 0.20 -27.90
CA GLU A 178 -5.43 1.44 -28.07
C GLU A 178 -6.91 1.22 -28.41
N LYS A 179 -7.70 2.24 -28.14
CA LYS A 179 -9.12 2.31 -28.45
C LYS A 179 -9.51 3.74 -28.83
N ASP A 180 -10.17 3.93 -29.96
CA ASP A 180 -10.62 5.25 -30.44
C ASP A 180 -9.48 6.28 -30.50
N GLY A 181 -8.26 5.85 -30.83
CA GLY A 181 -7.06 6.70 -30.88
C GLY A 181 -6.43 7.03 -29.54
N VAL A 182 -6.92 6.45 -28.45
CA VAL A 182 -6.34 6.61 -27.11
C VAL A 182 -5.50 5.39 -26.78
N LYS A 183 -4.19 5.57 -26.53
CA LYS A 183 -3.30 4.50 -26.06
C LYS A 183 -3.54 4.21 -24.59
N ALA A 184 -3.48 2.93 -24.20
CA ALA A 184 -3.62 2.47 -22.82
C ALA A 184 -2.36 2.80 -21.99
N SER A 185 -2.07 4.09 -21.84
CA SER A 185 -0.94 4.60 -21.08
C SER A 185 -1.42 5.62 -20.07
N PHE A 186 -0.98 5.50 -18.81
CA PHE A 186 -1.33 6.41 -17.73
C PHE A 186 -0.23 6.46 -16.67
N ASP A 187 -0.19 7.56 -15.94
CA ASP A 187 0.75 7.74 -14.85
C ASP A 187 0.24 7.10 -13.56
N LEU A 188 1.15 6.48 -12.82
CA LEU A 188 0.90 5.92 -11.50
C LEU A 188 1.62 6.76 -10.45
N TYR A 189 0.87 7.33 -9.51
CA TYR A 189 1.39 8.20 -8.47
C TYR A 189 1.49 7.48 -7.13
N TYR A 190 2.57 7.69 -6.42
CA TYR A 190 2.78 7.20 -5.05
C TYR A 190 3.47 8.27 -4.20
N PRO A 191 3.27 8.28 -2.87
CA PRO A 191 3.99 9.18 -1.98
C PRO A 191 5.48 8.79 -1.89
N PRO A 192 6.42 9.74 -2.08
CA PRO A 192 7.85 9.44 -2.18
C PRO A 192 8.47 8.88 -0.89
N ASP A 193 7.86 9.17 0.26
CA ASP A 193 8.39 8.79 1.58
C ASP A 193 8.05 7.35 2.01
N TYR A 194 7.37 6.57 1.15
CA TYR A 194 6.95 5.20 1.44
C TYR A 194 7.54 4.22 0.43
N LEU A 195 8.62 3.54 0.84
CA LEU A 195 9.34 2.59 -0.02
C LEU A 195 8.50 1.39 -0.48
N ASP A 196 7.61 0.90 0.39
CA ASP A 196 6.68 -0.17 0.06
C ASP A 196 5.72 0.22 -1.08
N ARG A 197 5.24 1.45 -1.09
CA ARG A 197 4.35 1.97 -2.14
C ARG A 197 5.08 2.21 -3.45
N GLN A 198 6.33 2.65 -3.39
CA GLN A 198 7.19 2.74 -4.58
C GLN A 198 7.39 1.36 -5.19
N SER A 199 7.71 0.36 -4.38
CA SER A 199 7.89 -1.02 -4.83
C SER A 199 6.61 -1.60 -5.43
N LEU A 200 5.46 -1.39 -4.77
CA LEU A 200 4.14 -1.79 -5.30
C LEU A 200 3.85 -1.15 -6.66
N ALA A 201 4.09 0.16 -6.80
CA ALA A 201 3.88 0.87 -8.05
C ALA A 201 4.77 0.33 -9.17
N THR A 202 6.04 0.03 -8.85
CA THR A 202 7.00 -0.51 -9.81
C THR A 202 6.59 -1.91 -10.30
N VAL A 203 6.33 -2.83 -9.37
CA VAL A 203 5.93 -4.21 -9.72
C VAL A 203 4.57 -4.23 -10.43
N PHE A 204 3.62 -3.38 -10.00
CA PHE A 204 2.35 -3.24 -10.71
C PHE A 204 2.55 -2.75 -12.14
N ALA A 205 3.37 -1.72 -12.37
CA ALA A 205 3.64 -1.20 -13.71
C ALA A 205 4.33 -2.23 -14.61
N GLU A 206 5.21 -3.06 -14.06
CA GLU A 206 5.83 -4.16 -14.83
C GLU A 206 4.82 -5.24 -15.22
N GLN A 207 3.89 -5.58 -14.33
CA GLN A 207 2.86 -6.59 -14.62
C GLN A 207 1.75 -6.07 -15.53
N ALA A 208 1.58 -4.75 -15.65
CA ALA A 208 0.57 -4.11 -16.49
C ALA A 208 1.04 -3.93 -17.95
N LYS A 209 2.29 -4.22 -18.27
CA LYS A 209 2.84 -4.24 -19.63
C LYS A 209 2.46 -5.54 -20.33
#